data_0e0c8856826c29c6f8adfc46729c66f3
#
_entry.id   0e0c8856826c29c6f8adfc46729c66f3
#
_cell.length_a   1.000
_cell.length_b   1.000
_cell.length_c   1.000
_cell.angle_alpha   90.00
_cell.angle_beta   90.00
_cell.angle_gamma   90.00
#
_symmetry.space_group_name_H-M   'P 1'
#
loop_
_entity.id
_entity.type
_entity.pdbx_description
1 polymer ?
#
loop_
_entity_poly.entity_id
_entity_poly.type
_entity_poly.pdbx_seq_one_letter_code
_entity_poly.pdbx_strand_id
1 'polypeptide(L)'
;MRVTAGMVELLLWSNMNITSHVRVGTCSWKYDSWRGLIYPESGPLNYLGEYSRCYNTVEVDQWFWSLFAGNKVVLPRSDTVREYNESVPDTFVFGIKVPNSITLTHFYKKTSKEPLEQNPHFLSLDLLKRFLETIEPLGKMIGPLIFQFEYLNKKKMSGQAEFVELLADFFDDAPKGYTYCLEIRNPNYLNEIYFKLLREKKINPVFLHGYYMPSIFEVYQQYQDYVGEGCVIRLHGRHREEIEKETNKNWSRIVMPQDKDLRQLSAMLEDLESRGVPTFLFVNNHFEGSAPTTIVRIQEVLDS
;
A
#
# COMPACT_ATOMS: atom_id res chain seq x y z
N MET A 1 -24.01 12.72 -12.54
CA MET A 1 -23.57 14.13 -12.60
C MET A 1 -22.21 14.15 -13.26
N ARG A 2 -21.95 14.94 -14.31
CA ARG A 2 -20.62 15.08 -14.90
C ARG A 2 -19.82 16.02 -13.99
N VAL A 3 -18.81 15.48 -13.29
CA VAL A 3 -17.83 16.31 -12.57
C VAL A 3 -17.12 17.15 -13.62
N THR A 4 -17.27 18.46 -13.58
CA THR A 4 -16.61 19.38 -14.52
C THR A 4 -15.14 19.54 -14.08
N ALA A 5 -14.22 19.74 -15.03
CA ALA A 5 -12.79 19.92 -14.79
C ALA A 5 -12.48 20.97 -13.70
N GLY A 6 -13.29 22.03 -13.59
CA GLY A 6 -13.13 23.05 -12.56
C GLY A 6 -13.50 22.63 -11.13
N MET A 7 -14.35 21.60 -10.94
CA MET A 7 -14.60 21.04 -9.59
C MET A 7 -13.48 20.15 -9.12
N VAL A 8 -12.83 19.45 -10.02
CA VAL A 8 -11.61 18.67 -9.74
C VAL A 8 -10.46 19.61 -9.36
N GLU A 9 -10.31 20.76 -10.04
CA GLU A 9 -9.31 21.78 -9.71
C GLU A 9 -9.46 22.33 -8.27
N LEU A 10 -10.67 22.61 -7.81
CA LEU A 10 -10.92 23.18 -6.47
C LEU A 10 -10.68 22.18 -5.32
N LEU A 11 -10.91 20.88 -5.55
CA LEU A 11 -10.69 19.82 -4.55
C LEU A 11 -9.24 19.34 -4.49
N LEU A 12 -8.46 19.46 -5.57
CA LEU A 12 -7.09 19.00 -5.67
C LEU A 12 -6.05 19.99 -5.09
N TRP A 13 -6.43 21.24 -4.79
CA TRP A 13 -5.49 22.29 -4.34
C TRP A 13 -5.31 22.40 -2.82
N SER A 14 -6.05 21.64 -2.02
CA SER A 14 -5.78 21.54 -0.59
C SER A 14 -5.01 20.25 -0.35
N ASN A 15 -3.76 20.32 0.09
CA ASN A 15 -2.93 19.21 0.57
C ASN A 15 -3.80 18.18 1.33
N MET A 16 -4.36 17.17 0.62
CA MET A 16 -5.47 16.38 1.14
C MET A 16 -5.00 15.43 2.25
N ASN A 17 -5.14 15.90 3.48
CA ASN A 17 -5.60 15.00 4.52
C ASN A 17 -7.12 14.91 4.34
N ILE A 18 -7.69 13.74 4.13
CA ILE A 18 -9.15 13.55 4.17
C ILE A 18 -9.66 14.00 5.54
N THR A 19 -8.86 13.73 6.57
CA THR A 19 -9.06 14.16 7.96
C THR A 19 -7.69 14.44 8.61
N SER A 20 -7.65 14.84 9.88
CA SER A 20 -6.38 15.18 10.56
C SER A 20 -5.44 13.98 10.72
N HIS A 21 -5.97 12.75 10.81
CA HIS A 21 -5.21 11.53 11.03
C HIS A 21 -5.14 10.61 9.79
N VAL A 22 -5.87 10.92 8.71
CA VAL A 22 -5.92 10.09 7.50
C VAL A 22 -5.21 10.76 6.34
N ARG A 23 -4.09 10.19 5.90
CA ARG A 23 -3.42 10.55 4.65
C ARG A 23 -3.94 9.67 3.52
N VAL A 24 -4.30 10.28 2.39
CA VAL A 24 -4.75 9.54 1.21
C VAL A 24 -3.81 9.76 0.03
N GLY A 25 -3.56 8.67 -0.69
CA GLY A 25 -2.80 8.66 -1.92
C GLY A 25 -3.11 7.43 -2.75
N THR A 26 -2.29 7.15 -3.73
CA THR A 26 -2.49 6.05 -4.68
C THR A 26 -1.41 4.98 -4.57
N CYS A 27 -1.68 3.78 -5.08
CA CYS A 27 -0.72 2.67 -5.16
C CYS A 27 0.24 2.82 -6.35
N SER A 28 0.78 3.92 -6.61
CA SER A 28 1.71 4.37 -7.65
C SER A 28 1.21 5.69 -8.25
N TRP A 29 2.04 6.37 -9.03
CA TRP A 29 1.71 7.71 -9.54
C TRP A 29 2.01 7.89 -11.04
N LYS A 30 2.77 7.01 -11.66
CA LYS A 30 3.26 7.19 -13.04
C LYS A 30 2.28 6.64 -14.06
N TYR A 31 1.17 7.35 -14.26
CA TYR A 31 0.13 7.01 -15.23
C TYR A 31 -0.14 8.18 -16.18
N ASP A 32 0.19 8.00 -17.45
CA ASP A 32 -0.04 9.04 -18.46
C ASP A 32 -1.54 9.32 -18.70
N SER A 33 -2.38 8.33 -18.42
CA SER A 33 -3.85 8.46 -18.49
C SER A 33 -4.46 9.39 -17.43
N TRP A 34 -3.66 9.89 -16.47
CA TRP A 34 -4.11 10.90 -15.50
C TRP A 34 -3.87 12.33 -15.97
N ARG A 35 -3.38 12.53 -17.22
CA ARG A 35 -3.35 13.85 -17.85
C ARG A 35 -4.77 14.41 -17.99
N GLY A 36 -4.93 15.69 -17.65
CA GLY A 36 -6.24 16.34 -17.57
C GLY A 36 -7.04 16.00 -16.29
N LEU A 37 -6.54 15.08 -15.43
CA LEU A 37 -7.10 14.81 -14.10
C LEU A 37 -6.24 15.49 -13.02
N ILE A 38 -5.02 14.98 -12.81
CA ILE A 38 -4.08 15.50 -11.81
C ILE A 38 -2.76 15.94 -12.43
N TYR A 39 -2.56 15.69 -13.72
CA TYR A 39 -1.40 16.16 -14.48
C TYR A 39 -1.80 17.13 -15.58
N PRO A 40 -0.90 18.05 -15.98
CA PRO A 40 -1.11 18.88 -17.17
C PRO A 40 -1.45 18.02 -18.40
N GLU A 41 -2.32 18.52 -19.27
CA GLU A 41 -2.77 17.81 -20.47
C GLU A 41 -1.62 17.47 -21.43
N SER A 42 -0.58 18.33 -21.49
CA SER A 42 0.55 18.17 -22.41
C SER A 42 1.85 18.72 -21.81
N GLY A 43 2.96 18.45 -22.48
CA GLY A 43 4.28 18.93 -22.11
C GLY A 43 5.13 17.92 -21.31
N PRO A 44 6.41 18.27 -21.04
CA PRO A 44 7.28 17.47 -20.20
C PRO A 44 6.78 17.42 -18.77
N LEU A 45 6.99 16.30 -18.07
CA LEU A 45 6.34 16.01 -16.81
C LEU A 45 7.30 15.35 -15.82
N ASN A 46 7.52 15.99 -14.67
CA ASN A 46 7.94 15.29 -13.48
C ASN A 46 6.69 14.73 -12.80
N TYR A 47 6.38 13.46 -13.06
CA TYR A 47 5.16 12.82 -12.54
C TYR A 47 5.03 12.93 -11.02
N LEU A 48 6.12 12.73 -10.27
CA LEU A 48 6.08 12.76 -8.82
C LEU A 48 5.91 14.19 -8.29
N GLY A 49 6.59 15.16 -8.91
CA GLY A 49 6.45 16.58 -8.59
C GLY A 49 5.03 17.08 -8.81
N GLU A 50 4.41 16.75 -9.98
CA GLU A 50 3.02 17.13 -10.23
C GLU A 50 2.03 16.38 -9.30
N TYR A 51 2.27 15.08 -9.04
CA TYR A 51 1.47 14.29 -8.11
C TYR A 51 1.47 14.92 -6.70
N SER A 52 2.61 15.38 -6.22
CA SER A 52 2.76 15.96 -4.87
C SER A 52 2.03 17.30 -4.68
N ARG A 53 1.56 17.93 -5.77
CA ARG A 53 0.67 19.10 -5.68
C ARG A 53 -0.74 18.73 -5.26
N CYS A 54 -1.17 17.50 -5.57
CA CYS A 54 -2.51 17.01 -5.29
C CYS A 54 -2.58 16.16 -4.02
N TYR A 55 -1.53 15.39 -3.72
CA TYR A 55 -1.49 14.44 -2.63
C TYR A 55 -0.22 14.60 -1.80
N ASN A 56 -0.31 14.29 -0.51
CA ASN A 56 0.82 14.37 0.42
C ASN A 56 1.43 13.00 0.77
N THR A 57 0.96 11.94 0.12
CA THR A 57 1.48 10.57 0.26
C THR A 57 1.27 9.75 -1.00
N VAL A 58 2.12 8.74 -1.20
CA VAL A 58 1.98 7.75 -2.27
C VAL A 58 2.62 6.43 -1.83
N GLU A 59 2.13 5.30 -2.34
CA GLU A 59 2.78 4.01 -2.18
C GLU A 59 3.84 3.81 -3.26
N VAL A 60 5.07 3.54 -2.84
CA VAL A 60 6.18 3.13 -3.71
C VAL A 60 6.16 1.61 -3.84
N ASP A 61 5.65 1.09 -4.94
CA ASP A 61 5.51 -0.34 -5.21
C ASP A 61 6.61 -0.92 -6.12
N GLN A 62 7.30 -0.09 -6.90
CA GLN A 62 8.34 -0.54 -7.82
C GLN A 62 9.57 -1.13 -7.13
N TRP A 63 9.88 -0.75 -5.91
CA TRP A 63 11.00 -1.29 -5.14
C TRP A 63 10.71 -2.68 -4.54
N PHE A 64 9.47 -3.10 -4.58
CA PHE A 64 9.05 -4.43 -4.15
C PHE A 64 9.70 -5.53 -4.99
N TRP A 65 9.80 -5.36 -6.30
CA TRP A 65 10.34 -6.37 -7.22
C TRP A 65 11.86 -6.40 -7.20
N SER A 66 12.43 -7.10 -6.25
CA SER A 66 13.87 -7.09 -5.96
C SER A 66 14.55 -8.45 -6.09
N LEU A 67 13.80 -9.57 -6.04
CA LEU A 67 14.33 -10.93 -6.11
C LEU A 67 14.27 -11.46 -7.54
N PHE A 68 15.43 -11.81 -8.10
CA PHE A 68 15.57 -12.33 -9.45
C PHE A 68 16.23 -13.70 -9.45
N ALA A 69 16.15 -14.43 -10.59
CA ALA A 69 16.78 -15.74 -10.79
C ALA A 69 18.29 -15.70 -10.47
N GLY A 70 18.81 -16.83 -9.98
CA GLY A 70 20.21 -16.93 -9.58
C GLY A 70 20.53 -16.19 -8.27
N ASN A 71 19.56 -16.07 -7.39
CA ASN A 71 19.70 -15.44 -6.07
C ASN A 71 20.12 -13.95 -6.13
N LYS A 72 19.81 -13.29 -7.25
CA LYS A 72 20.16 -11.88 -7.43
C LYS A 72 19.13 -10.99 -6.75
N VAL A 73 19.60 -10.16 -5.81
CA VAL A 73 18.80 -9.11 -5.18
C VAL A 73 19.18 -7.74 -5.75
N VAL A 74 18.18 -6.95 -6.13
CA VAL A 74 18.35 -5.57 -6.62
C VAL A 74 17.58 -4.62 -5.70
N LEU A 75 18.30 -3.81 -4.97
CA LEU A 75 17.75 -2.73 -4.15
C LEU A 75 17.57 -1.43 -4.97
N PRO A 76 16.81 -0.45 -4.47
CA PRO A 76 16.68 0.85 -5.11
C PRO A 76 18.05 1.49 -5.38
N ARG A 77 18.13 2.25 -6.47
CA ARG A 77 19.35 3.02 -6.77
C ARG A 77 19.34 4.32 -5.98
N SER A 78 20.47 4.70 -5.43
CA SER A 78 20.61 5.92 -4.61
C SER A 78 20.27 7.20 -5.38
N ASP A 79 20.52 7.24 -6.69
CA ASP A 79 20.12 8.37 -7.55
C ASP A 79 18.59 8.47 -7.66
N THR A 80 17.89 7.35 -7.83
CA THR A 80 16.41 7.32 -7.87
C THR A 80 15.79 7.73 -6.52
N VAL A 81 16.38 7.30 -5.41
CA VAL A 81 15.91 7.69 -4.07
C VAL A 81 16.07 9.20 -3.87
N ARG A 82 17.20 9.76 -4.31
CA ARG A 82 17.45 11.21 -4.27
C ARG A 82 16.49 11.97 -5.17
N GLU A 83 16.25 11.51 -6.40
CA GLU A 83 15.27 12.09 -7.31
C GLU A 83 13.86 12.17 -6.67
N TYR A 84 13.45 11.14 -5.92
CA TYR A 84 12.16 11.15 -5.21
C TYR A 84 12.14 12.19 -4.10
N ASN A 85 13.19 12.27 -3.29
CA ASN A 85 13.32 13.28 -2.25
C ASN A 85 13.23 14.72 -2.82
N GLU A 86 13.96 14.99 -3.91
CA GLU A 86 14.02 16.29 -4.55
C GLU A 86 12.73 16.68 -5.31
N SER A 87 11.88 15.69 -5.64
CA SER A 87 10.66 15.91 -6.42
C SER A 87 9.44 16.34 -5.60
N VAL A 88 9.49 16.23 -4.27
CA VAL A 88 8.33 16.46 -3.39
C VAL A 88 8.65 17.44 -2.25
N PRO A 89 7.64 18.10 -1.68
CA PRO A 89 7.86 18.95 -0.51
C PRO A 89 8.21 18.12 0.74
N ASP A 90 8.90 18.75 1.68
CA ASP A 90 9.35 18.14 2.95
C ASP A 90 8.27 17.51 3.83
N THR A 91 7.00 17.87 3.59
CA THR A 91 5.83 17.33 4.31
C THR A 91 5.26 16.06 3.67
N PHE A 92 5.78 15.68 2.50
CA PHE A 92 5.35 14.49 1.78
C PHE A 92 5.84 13.22 2.49
N VAL A 93 5.02 12.15 2.46
CA VAL A 93 5.36 10.89 3.12
C VAL A 93 5.17 9.72 2.16
N PHE A 94 6.19 8.91 2.00
CA PHE A 94 6.14 7.71 1.17
C PHE A 94 5.72 6.49 1.98
N GLY A 95 4.64 5.81 1.58
CA GLY A 95 4.41 4.43 1.97
C GLY A 95 5.27 3.53 1.07
N ILE A 96 6.13 2.69 1.65
CA ILE A 96 7.12 1.96 0.87
C ILE A 96 6.91 0.46 1.03
N LYS A 97 6.70 -0.24 -0.09
CA LYS A 97 6.70 -1.70 -0.07
C LYS A 97 8.12 -2.22 0.10
N VAL A 98 8.31 -2.99 1.17
CA VAL A 98 9.57 -3.66 1.44
C VAL A 98 9.89 -4.67 0.31
N PRO A 99 11.16 -4.78 -0.11
CA PRO A 99 11.59 -5.70 -1.16
C PRO A 99 11.06 -7.12 -1.00
N ASN A 100 10.51 -7.71 -2.06
CA ASN A 100 9.97 -9.07 -2.03
C ASN A 100 11.04 -10.14 -1.75
N SER A 101 12.31 -9.82 -1.92
CA SER A 101 13.41 -10.68 -1.46
C SER A 101 13.39 -10.93 0.06
N ILE A 102 12.78 -10.04 0.86
CA ILE A 102 12.62 -10.22 2.31
C ILE A 102 11.32 -10.96 2.64
N THR A 103 10.26 -10.81 1.85
CA THR A 103 8.91 -11.31 2.20
C THR A 103 8.50 -12.59 1.47
N LEU A 104 9.20 -13.00 0.41
CA LEU A 104 8.95 -14.26 -0.28
C LEU A 104 9.70 -15.41 0.38
N THR A 105 8.99 -16.48 0.68
CA THR A 105 9.60 -17.72 1.20
C THR A 105 10.36 -18.51 0.13
N HIS A 106 9.90 -18.40 -1.12
CA HIS A 106 10.45 -19.14 -2.28
C HIS A 106 10.49 -18.25 -3.51
N PHE A 107 11.36 -18.59 -4.45
CA PHE A 107 11.38 -17.94 -5.77
C PHE A 107 10.06 -18.16 -6.52
N TYR A 108 9.67 -17.21 -7.36
CA TYR A 108 8.54 -17.40 -8.26
C TYR A 108 8.87 -18.46 -9.31
N LYS A 109 7.97 -19.42 -9.47
CA LYS A 109 8.06 -20.42 -10.53
C LYS A 109 7.68 -19.82 -11.86
N LYS A 110 8.44 -20.17 -12.92
CA LYS A 110 8.07 -19.84 -14.31
C LYS A 110 6.97 -20.77 -14.81
N THR A 111 6.97 -22.02 -14.34
CA THR A 111 5.94 -23.01 -14.66
C THR A 111 5.53 -23.79 -13.43
N SER A 112 4.31 -24.36 -13.45
CA SER A 112 3.80 -25.18 -12.34
C SER A 112 4.62 -26.45 -12.06
N LYS A 113 5.43 -26.91 -13.05
CA LYS A 113 6.24 -28.13 -12.97
C LYS A 113 7.59 -27.91 -12.26
N GLU A 114 8.06 -26.68 -12.16
CA GLU A 114 9.31 -26.40 -11.47
C GLU A 114 9.21 -26.72 -9.98
N PRO A 115 10.30 -27.22 -9.34
CA PRO A 115 10.33 -27.38 -7.89
C PRO A 115 10.20 -26.02 -7.20
N LEU A 116 9.78 -26.02 -5.94
CA LEU A 116 9.87 -24.86 -5.08
C LEU A 116 11.33 -24.70 -4.65
N GLU A 117 11.93 -23.59 -4.97
CA GLU A 117 13.28 -23.20 -4.56
C GLU A 117 13.16 -22.17 -3.44
N GLN A 118 13.78 -22.45 -2.29
CA GLN A 118 13.74 -21.55 -1.14
C GLN A 118 14.49 -20.26 -1.44
N ASN A 119 13.94 -19.17 -0.96
CA ASN A 119 14.61 -17.87 -0.98
C ASN A 119 15.48 -17.72 0.29
N PRO A 120 16.81 -17.69 0.15
CA PRO A 120 17.71 -17.58 1.31
C PRO A 120 17.68 -16.22 1.99
N HIS A 121 16.99 -15.24 1.40
CA HIS A 121 16.83 -13.90 1.96
C HIS A 121 15.50 -13.69 2.71
N PHE A 122 14.66 -14.73 2.81
CA PHE A 122 13.40 -14.65 3.55
C PHE A 122 13.67 -14.20 4.99
N LEU A 123 13.03 -13.10 5.42
CA LEU A 123 13.21 -12.48 6.72
C LEU A 123 14.69 -12.17 7.07
N SER A 124 15.49 -11.79 6.09
CA SER A 124 16.89 -11.41 6.30
C SER A 124 17.00 -10.01 6.93
N LEU A 125 17.46 -9.94 8.16
CA LEU A 125 17.76 -8.68 8.86
C LEU A 125 18.88 -7.88 8.18
N ASP A 126 19.92 -8.57 7.67
CA ASP A 126 20.99 -7.92 6.94
C ASP A 126 20.47 -7.21 5.67
N LEU A 127 19.61 -7.91 4.91
CA LEU A 127 19.00 -7.33 3.73
C LEU A 127 18.05 -6.17 4.07
N LEU A 128 17.30 -6.28 5.18
CA LEU A 128 16.46 -5.17 5.65
C LEU A 128 17.32 -3.95 6.01
N LYS A 129 18.41 -4.12 6.75
CA LYS A 129 19.33 -3.02 7.11
C LYS A 129 19.88 -2.33 5.86
N ARG A 130 20.39 -3.11 4.89
CA ARG A 130 20.88 -2.58 3.61
C ARG A 130 19.80 -1.84 2.81
N PHE A 131 18.56 -2.32 2.82
CA PHE A 131 17.45 -1.62 2.19
C PHE A 131 17.17 -0.29 2.89
N LEU A 132 17.11 -0.26 4.23
CA LEU A 132 16.90 0.94 5.02
C LEU A 132 18.00 1.98 4.81
N GLU A 133 19.27 1.54 4.75
CA GLU A 133 20.40 2.40 4.38
C GLU A 133 20.24 3.01 2.99
N THR A 134 19.72 2.22 2.02
CA THR A 134 19.49 2.71 0.66
C THR A 134 18.44 3.82 0.59
N ILE A 135 17.38 3.73 1.41
CA ILE A 135 16.27 4.71 1.44
C ILE A 135 16.47 5.83 2.48
N GLU A 136 17.52 5.76 3.31
CA GLU A 136 17.83 6.75 4.34
C GLU A 136 17.80 8.20 3.83
N PRO A 137 18.23 8.53 2.58
CA PRO A 137 18.14 9.90 2.07
C PRO A 137 16.73 10.49 2.02
N LEU A 138 15.66 9.70 2.12
CA LEU A 138 14.29 10.20 2.27
C LEU A 138 14.03 10.77 3.69
N GLY A 139 14.82 10.38 4.70
CA GLY A 139 14.72 10.90 6.06
C GLY A 139 13.31 10.80 6.65
N LYS A 140 12.76 11.94 7.07
CA LYS A 140 11.40 12.05 7.65
C LYS A 140 10.25 11.74 6.67
N MET A 141 10.53 11.64 5.38
CA MET A 141 9.54 11.26 4.37
C MET A 141 9.30 9.75 4.32
N ILE A 142 10.09 8.94 5.04
CA ILE A 142 9.84 7.49 5.17
C ILE A 142 8.62 7.30 6.08
N GLY A 143 7.52 6.84 5.49
CA GLY A 143 6.29 6.50 6.18
C GLY A 143 6.16 4.99 6.44
N PRO A 144 4.97 4.40 6.25
CA PRO A 144 4.76 2.98 6.48
C PRO A 144 5.62 2.10 5.57
N LEU A 145 6.40 1.21 6.19
CA LEU A 145 7.17 0.16 5.51
C LEU A 145 6.30 -1.10 5.43
N ILE A 146 5.76 -1.39 4.24
CA ILE A 146 4.75 -2.42 4.04
C ILE A 146 5.40 -3.75 3.68
N PHE A 147 5.40 -4.69 4.63
CA PHE A 147 5.78 -6.08 4.42
C PHE A 147 4.59 -6.84 3.83
N GLN A 148 4.59 -7.03 2.53
CA GLN A 148 3.55 -7.77 1.82
C GLN A 148 3.96 -9.22 1.64
N PHE A 149 3.30 -10.15 2.36
CA PHE A 149 3.46 -11.58 2.18
C PHE A 149 2.47 -12.12 1.15
N GLU A 150 2.95 -13.07 0.33
CA GLU A 150 2.10 -13.81 -0.61
C GLU A 150 1.18 -14.80 0.12
N TYR A 151 0.27 -15.46 -0.61
CA TYR A 151 -0.48 -16.59 -0.06
C TYR A 151 0.47 -17.75 0.26
N LEU A 152 0.55 -18.09 1.54
CA LEU A 152 1.40 -19.14 2.08
C LEU A 152 0.62 -20.45 2.20
N ASN A 153 0.78 -21.35 1.23
CA ASN A 153 0.25 -22.71 1.32
C ASN A 153 1.19 -23.61 2.15
N LYS A 154 0.72 -24.82 2.50
CA LYS A 154 1.48 -25.77 3.35
C LYS A 154 2.85 -26.20 2.80
N LYS A 155 3.12 -26.00 1.50
CA LYS A 155 4.45 -26.28 0.92
C LYS A 155 5.43 -25.14 1.15
N LYS A 156 4.93 -23.94 1.44
CA LYS A 156 5.73 -22.73 1.68
C LYS A 156 5.87 -22.40 3.17
N MET A 157 4.88 -22.79 3.96
CA MET A 157 4.80 -22.55 5.40
C MET A 157 3.92 -23.63 6.02
N SER A 158 4.35 -24.32 7.07
CA SER A 158 3.59 -25.43 7.64
C SER A 158 2.25 -24.99 8.22
N GLY A 159 2.19 -23.76 8.74
CA GLY A 159 0.98 -23.15 9.27
C GLY A 159 1.21 -21.76 9.85
N GLN A 160 0.14 -21.22 10.44
CA GLN A 160 0.18 -19.89 11.04
C GLN A 160 1.13 -19.81 12.23
N ALA A 161 1.25 -20.89 13.03
CA ALA A 161 2.10 -20.89 14.22
C ALA A 161 3.58 -20.66 13.85
N GLU A 162 4.10 -21.39 12.85
CA GLU A 162 5.45 -21.18 12.32
C GLU A 162 5.63 -19.77 11.79
N PHE A 163 4.65 -19.26 11.02
CA PHE A 163 4.72 -17.91 10.47
C PHE A 163 4.78 -16.83 11.55
N VAL A 164 3.97 -16.97 12.60
CA VAL A 164 3.93 -16.05 13.75
C VAL A 164 5.25 -16.06 14.52
N GLU A 165 5.82 -17.23 14.76
CA GLU A 165 7.12 -17.40 15.44
C GLU A 165 8.25 -16.71 14.65
N LEU A 166 8.38 -17.02 13.36
CA LEU A 166 9.37 -16.40 12.48
C LEU A 166 9.25 -14.88 12.42
N LEU A 167 8.03 -14.35 12.37
CA LEU A 167 7.80 -12.91 12.40
C LEU A 167 8.16 -12.29 13.74
N ALA A 168 7.83 -12.98 14.85
CA ALA A 168 8.14 -12.50 16.19
C ALA A 168 9.65 -12.30 16.36
N ASP A 169 10.44 -13.32 15.99
CA ASP A 169 11.90 -13.29 16.04
C ASP A 169 12.47 -12.20 15.15
N PHE A 170 11.98 -12.10 13.90
CA PHE A 170 12.45 -11.10 12.96
C PHE A 170 12.20 -9.67 13.45
N PHE A 171 11.00 -9.36 13.96
CA PHE A 171 10.67 -8.01 14.41
C PHE A 171 11.24 -7.66 15.78
N ASP A 172 11.66 -8.64 16.59
CA ASP A 172 12.42 -8.36 17.81
C ASP A 172 13.78 -7.71 17.49
N ASP A 173 14.45 -8.19 16.44
CA ASP A 173 15.77 -7.75 16.01
C ASP A 173 15.74 -6.69 14.90
N ALA A 174 14.57 -6.37 14.34
CA ALA A 174 14.43 -5.36 13.30
C ALA A 174 14.84 -3.97 13.80
N PRO A 175 15.50 -3.14 12.95
CA PRO A 175 15.89 -1.78 13.29
C PRO A 175 14.70 -0.96 13.83
N LYS A 176 14.91 -0.22 14.92
CA LYS A 176 13.87 0.58 15.56
C LYS A 176 13.78 1.97 14.91
N GLY A 177 12.67 2.69 15.14
CA GLY A 177 12.46 4.04 14.61
C GLY A 177 11.74 4.08 13.25
N TYR A 178 11.26 2.94 12.76
CA TYR A 178 10.47 2.83 11.54
C TYR A 178 9.05 2.35 11.84
N THR A 179 8.10 2.76 11.02
CA THR A 179 6.70 2.31 11.08
C THR A 179 6.54 1.06 10.22
N TYR A 180 6.63 -0.11 10.83
CA TYR A 180 6.42 -1.38 10.14
C TYR A 180 4.94 -1.71 10.01
N CYS A 181 4.53 -2.14 8.81
CA CYS A 181 3.16 -2.53 8.50
C CYS A 181 3.15 -3.91 7.83
N LEU A 182 2.20 -4.76 8.19
CA LEU A 182 2.14 -6.14 7.72
C LEU A 182 0.87 -6.40 6.90
N GLU A 183 1.06 -6.85 5.65
CA GLU A 183 0.02 -7.35 4.76
C GLU A 183 0.17 -8.86 4.58
N ILE A 184 -0.88 -9.61 4.87
CA ILE A 184 -0.95 -11.04 4.56
C ILE A 184 -2.04 -11.33 3.55
N ARG A 185 -1.87 -12.40 2.77
CA ARG A 185 -2.83 -12.88 1.78
C ARG A 185 -3.41 -14.25 2.10
N ASN A 186 -3.36 -14.63 3.37
CA ASN A 186 -3.99 -15.82 3.92
C ASN A 186 -5.24 -15.40 4.71
N PRO A 187 -6.47 -15.58 4.17
CA PRO A 187 -7.70 -15.20 4.85
C PRO A 187 -7.84 -15.83 6.25
N ASN A 188 -7.44 -17.09 6.37
CA ASN A 188 -7.50 -17.86 7.61
C ASN A 188 -6.46 -17.43 8.68
N TYR A 189 -5.49 -16.58 8.33
CA TYR A 189 -4.54 -16.00 9.30
C TYR A 189 -5.03 -14.67 9.88
N LEU A 190 -6.06 -14.05 9.31
CA LEU A 190 -6.70 -12.85 9.85
C LEU A 190 -7.57 -13.21 11.08
N ASN A 191 -6.92 -13.50 12.19
CA ASN A 191 -7.54 -13.92 13.43
C ASN A 191 -6.83 -13.30 14.64
N GLU A 192 -7.31 -13.57 15.85
CA GLU A 192 -6.79 -12.98 17.08
C GLU A 192 -5.29 -13.20 17.29
N ILE A 193 -4.75 -14.36 16.89
CA ILE A 193 -3.32 -14.68 17.02
C ILE A 193 -2.49 -13.68 16.22
N TYR A 194 -2.91 -13.39 14.99
CA TYR A 194 -2.24 -12.41 14.12
C TYR A 194 -2.28 -11.00 14.71
N PHE A 195 -3.46 -10.52 15.10
CA PHE A 195 -3.60 -9.16 15.62
C PHE A 195 -2.92 -8.95 16.98
N LYS A 196 -2.87 -10.00 17.83
CA LYS A 196 -2.07 -9.99 19.07
C LYS A 196 -0.58 -9.82 18.78
N LEU A 197 -0.03 -10.62 17.84
CA LEU A 197 1.36 -10.47 17.40
C LEU A 197 1.65 -9.04 16.96
N LEU A 198 0.81 -8.48 16.08
CA LEU A 198 1.01 -7.12 15.57
C LEU A 198 1.08 -6.10 16.70
N ARG A 199 0.14 -6.16 17.66
CA ARG A 199 0.12 -5.26 18.80
C ARG A 199 1.35 -5.43 19.71
N GLU A 200 1.74 -6.67 20.01
CA GLU A 200 2.90 -6.97 20.87
C GLU A 200 4.22 -6.49 20.25
N LYS A 201 4.37 -6.62 18.93
CA LYS A 201 5.58 -6.20 18.20
C LYS A 201 5.52 -4.77 17.70
N LYS A 202 4.43 -4.02 17.97
CA LYS A 202 4.19 -2.65 17.49
C LYS A 202 4.25 -2.54 15.95
N ILE A 203 3.60 -3.49 15.30
CA ILE A 203 3.46 -3.55 13.85
C ILE A 203 2.04 -3.12 13.50
N ASN A 204 1.87 -2.25 12.53
CA ASN A 204 0.57 -1.81 12.10
C ASN A 204 -0.08 -2.79 11.11
N PRO A 205 -1.36 -3.09 11.23
CA PRO A 205 -2.06 -3.92 10.26
C PRO A 205 -2.20 -3.20 8.91
N VAL A 206 -2.14 -3.99 7.82
CA VAL A 206 -2.57 -3.56 6.49
C VAL A 206 -3.89 -4.22 6.17
N PHE A 207 -4.94 -3.43 6.00
CA PHE A 207 -6.26 -3.87 5.55
C PHE A 207 -6.31 -3.86 4.02
N LEU A 208 -6.19 -5.02 3.41
CA LEU A 208 -6.20 -5.19 1.96
C LEU A 208 -7.62 -5.50 1.46
N HIS A 209 -8.25 -4.53 0.79
CA HIS A 209 -9.50 -4.74 0.07
C HIS A 209 -9.22 -5.28 -1.33
N GLY A 210 -9.63 -6.50 -1.60
CA GLY A 210 -9.50 -7.09 -2.93
C GLY A 210 -9.03 -8.55 -2.92
N TYR A 211 -8.80 -9.09 -4.10
CA TYR A 211 -8.43 -10.48 -4.32
C TYR A 211 -9.41 -11.45 -3.65
N TYR A 212 -8.90 -12.48 -2.98
CA TYR A 212 -9.70 -13.50 -2.27
C TYR A 212 -9.76 -13.22 -0.75
N MET A 213 -9.48 -11.98 -0.36
CA MET A 213 -9.51 -11.59 1.06
C MET A 213 -10.94 -11.33 1.54
N PRO A 214 -11.22 -11.51 2.84
CA PRO A 214 -12.51 -11.15 3.42
C PRO A 214 -12.74 -9.64 3.36
N SER A 215 -13.94 -9.20 3.70
CA SER A 215 -14.27 -7.78 3.83
C SER A 215 -13.36 -7.14 4.88
N ILE A 216 -12.61 -6.10 4.48
CA ILE A 216 -11.76 -5.35 5.42
C ILE A 216 -12.59 -4.69 6.52
N PHE A 217 -13.83 -4.34 6.23
CA PHE A 217 -14.74 -3.69 7.16
C PHE A 217 -15.16 -4.66 8.28
N GLU A 218 -15.46 -5.92 7.94
CA GLU A 218 -15.76 -6.98 8.91
C GLU A 218 -14.52 -7.31 9.76
N VAL A 219 -13.35 -7.46 9.11
CA VAL A 219 -12.09 -7.70 9.82
C VAL A 219 -11.75 -6.54 10.76
N TYR A 220 -11.90 -5.31 10.30
CA TYR A 220 -11.67 -4.13 11.15
C TYR A 220 -12.62 -4.11 12.33
N GLN A 221 -13.92 -4.26 12.12
CA GLN A 221 -14.92 -4.27 13.18
C GLN A 221 -14.65 -5.34 14.24
N GLN A 222 -14.15 -6.52 13.81
CA GLN A 222 -13.83 -7.63 14.73
C GLN A 222 -12.56 -7.39 15.54
N TYR A 223 -11.56 -6.71 14.97
CA TYR A 223 -10.22 -6.59 15.56
C TYR A 223 -9.77 -5.13 15.80
N GLN A 224 -10.68 -4.17 15.75
CA GLN A 224 -10.35 -2.74 15.91
C GLN A 224 -9.62 -2.42 17.22
N ASP A 225 -9.89 -3.15 18.31
CA ASP A 225 -9.23 -2.95 19.60
C ASP A 225 -7.72 -3.28 19.59
N TYR A 226 -7.26 -3.99 18.57
CA TYR A 226 -5.84 -4.26 18.33
C TYR A 226 -5.16 -3.16 17.49
N VAL A 227 -5.92 -2.26 16.87
CA VAL A 227 -5.41 -1.17 16.03
C VAL A 227 -5.20 0.05 16.92
N GLY A 228 -3.94 0.37 17.25
CA GLY A 228 -3.62 1.45 18.18
C GLY A 228 -2.65 2.48 17.65
N GLU A 229 -1.49 2.05 17.14
CA GLU A 229 -0.41 2.95 16.73
C GLU A 229 -0.55 3.45 15.28
N GLY A 230 -1.44 2.84 14.50
CA GLY A 230 -1.72 3.21 13.11
C GLY A 230 -2.21 2.03 12.28
N CYS A 231 -2.61 2.29 11.05
CA CYS A 231 -2.90 1.26 10.05
C CYS A 231 -2.68 1.75 8.63
N VAL A 232 -2.65 0.80 7.69
CA VAL A 232 -2.68 1.06 6.26
C VAL A 232 -3.92 0.39 5.66
N ILE A 233 -4.66 1.12 4.84
CA ILE A 233 -5.78 0.58 4.06
C ILE A 233 -5.36 0.61 2.59
N ARG A 234 -5.51 -0.51 1.89
CA ARG A 234 -5.17 -0.63 0.48
C ARG A 234 -6.40 -1.10 -0.30
N LEU A 235 -6.93 -0.22 -1.15
CA LEU A 235 -8.08 -0.52 -2.01
C LEU A 235 -7.59 -1.03 -3.37
N HIS A 236 -7.47 -2.35 -3.51
CA HIS A 236 -7.04 -2.98 -4.77
C HIS A 236 -8.19 -3.43 -5.67
N GLY A 237 -9.40 -3.61 -5.10
CA GLY A 237 -10.55 -4.11 -5.84
C GLY A 237 -10.53 -5.64 -6.09
N ARG A 238 -11.69 -6.19 -6.43
CA ARG A 238 -11.91 -7.63 -6.63
C ARG A 238 -11.95 -8.04 -8.10
N HIS A 239 -12.17 -7.07 -9.00
CA HIS A 239 -12.48 -7.29 -10.42
C HIS A 239 -11.36 -6.79 -11.35
N ARG A 240 -10.10 -7.08 -10.98
CA ARG A 240 -8.93 -6.56 -11.68
C ARG A 240 -8.98 -6.79 -13.20
N GLU A 241 -9.23 -8.03 -13.63
CA GLU A 241 -9.20 -8.40 -15.05
C GLU A 241 -10.32 -7.71 -15.83
N GLU A 242 -11.51 -7.60 -15.24
CA GLU A 242 -12.67 -6.93 -15.83
C GLU A 242 -12.40 -5.43 -16.00
N ILE A 243 -11.86 -4.79 -14.97
CA ILE A 243 -11.52 -3.37 -14.99
C ILE A 243 -10.37 -3.09 -15.98
N GLU A 244 -9.33 -3.93 -16.03
CA GLU A 244 -8.27 -3.80 -17.04
C GLU A 244 -8.83 -3.92 -18.46
N LYS A 245 -9.76 -4.83 -18.70
CA LYS A 245 -10.42 -4.99 -19.99
C LYS A 245 -11.30 -3.81 -20.35
N GLU A 246 -12.13 -3.32 -19.41
CA GLU A 246 -13.06 -2.20 -19.63
C GLU A 246 -12.32 -0.87 -19.85
N THR A 247 -11.26 -0.65 -19.10
CA THR A 247 -10.45 0.58 -19.21
C THR A 247 -9.42 0.51 -20.34
N ASN A 248 -9.07 -0.67 -20.82
CA ASN A 248 -7.88 -0.89 -21.66
C ASN A 248 -6.62 -0.26 -21.03
N LYS A 249 -6.51 -0.32 -19.68
CA LYS A 249 -5.47 0.33 -18.88
C LYS A 249 -5.41 1.86 -19.01
N ASN A 250 -6.48 2.48 -19.46
CA ASN A 250 -6.67 3.92 -19.38
C ASN A 250 -7.44 4.24 -18.08
N TRP A 251 -6.71 4.73 -17.08
CA TRP A 251 -7.19 4.94 -15.72
C TRP A 251 -7.79 6.34 -15.49
N SER A 252 -8.46 6.89 -16.51
CA SER A 252 -9.00 8.26 -16.46
C SER A 252 -10.45 8.36 -15.98
N ARG A 253 -11.15 7.23 -15.79
CA ARG A 253 -12.57 7.24 -15.42
C ARG A 253 -12.97 6.05 -14.57
N ILE A 254 -14.03 6.21 -13.79
CA ILE A 254 -14.69 5.12 -13.09
C ILE A 254 -15.43 4.26 -14.12
N VAL A 255 -15.25 2.94 -14.04
CA VAL A 255 -15.92 1.95 -14.88
C VAL A 255 -16.76 0.96 -14.09
N MET A 256 -16.39 0.74 -12.81
CA MET A 256 -17.09 -0.19 -11.91
C MET A 256 -17.27 0.44 -10.52
N PRO A 257 -18.31 1.27 -10.31
CA PRO A 257 -18.55 1.96 -9.04
C PRO A 257 -18.74 0.98 -7.87
N GLN A 258 -18.10 1.28 -6.73
CA GLN A 258 -18.16 0.48 -5.49
C GLN A 258 -18.85 1.25 -4.35
N ASP A 259 -20.04 1.81 -4.60
CA ASP A 259 -20.73 2.71 -3.68
C ASP A 259 -20.96 2.12 -2.29
N LYS A 260 -21.24 0.79 -2.20
CA LYS A 260 -21.41 0.12 -0.93
C LYS A 260 -20.10 0.12 -0.14
N ASP A 261 -18.99 -0.22 -0.81
CA ASP A 261 -17.69 -0.30 -0.15
C ASP A 261 -17.19 1.10 0.24
N LEU A 262 -17.50 2.16 -0.55
CA LEU A 262 -17.17 3.54 -0.19
C LEU A 262 -17.92 4.00 1.07
N ARG A 263 -19.20 3.67 1.24
CA ARG A 263 -19.95 3.97 2.48
C ARG A 263 -19.41 3.22 3.69
N GLN A 264 -19.01 1.96 3.53
CA GLN A 264 -18.39 1.20 4.62
C GLN A 264 -17.00 1.74 4.96
N LEU A 265 -16.25 2.20 3.94
CA LEU A 265 -14.96 2.85 4.12
C LEU A 265 -15.10 4.16 4.90
N SER A 266 -16.10 5.00 4.58
CA SER A 266 -16.38 6.24 5.32
C SER A 266 -16.57 5.97 6.81
N ALA A 267 -17.43 5.03 7.16
CA ALA A 267 -17.64 4.66 8.56
C ALA A 267 -16.38 4.14 9.26
N MET A 268 -15.54 3.35 8.56
CA MET A 268 -14.26 2.89 9.08
C MET A 268 -13.26 4.05 9.29
N LEU A 269 -13.20 5.00 8.36
CA LEU A 269 -12.32 6.16 8.47
C LEU A 269 -12.76 7.11 9.58
N GLU A 270 -14.07 7.33 9.76
CA GLU A 270 -14.64 8.13 10.84
C GLU A 270 -14.32 7.54 12.23
N ASP A 271 -14.41 6.22 12.38
CA ASP A 271 -14.02 5.55 13.62
C ASP A 271 -12.52 5.69 13.89
N LEU A 272 -11.68 5.44 12.90
CA LEU A 272 -10.22 5.60 13.01
C LEU A 272 -9.83 7.04 13.36
N GLU A 273 -10.46 8.03 12.73
CA GLU A 273 -10.28 9.45 13.03
C GLU A 273 -10.69 9.78 14.46
N SER A 274 -11.89 9.33 14.90
CA SER A 274 -12.41 9.60 16.25
C SER A 274 -11.51 9.03 17.34
N ARG A 275 -10.79 7.96 17.03
CA ARG A 275 -9.81 7.30 17.90
C ARG A 275 -8.41 7.88 17.78
N GLY A 276 -8.19 8.86 16.89
CA GLY A 276 -6.88 9.46 16.62
C GLY A 276 -5.85 8.47 16.04
N VAL A 277 -6.29 7.46 15.29
CA VAL A 277 -5.41 6.43 14.71
C VAL A 277 -4.77 6.93 13.41
N PRO A 278 -3.44 7.13 13.35
CA PRO A 278 -2.75 7.50 12.12
C PRO A 278 -3.01 6.47 11.01
N THR A 279 -3.61 6.91 9.91
CA THR A 279 -4.06 6.02 8.85
C THR A 279 -3.51 6.46 7.49
N PHE A 280 -2.99 5.50 6.72
CA PHE A 280 -2.64 5.69 5.32
C PHE A 280 -3.61 4.92 4.43
N LEU A 281 -4.29 5.63 3.55
CA LEU A 281 -5.20 5.04 2.57
C LEU A 281 -4.57 5.11 1.17
N PHE A 282 -4.28 3.96 0.58
CA PHE A 282 -3.75 3.85 -0.78
C PHE A 282 -4.78 3.25 -1.74
N VAL A 283 -5.17 4.01 -2.73
CA VAL A 283 -6.16 3.61 -3.73
C VAL A 283 -5.49 3.13 -5.01
N ASN A 284 -5.89 1.95 -5.48
CA ASN A 284 -5.42 1.39 -6.75
C ASN A 284 -6.46 1.66 -7.86
N ASN A 285 -5.98 1.89 -9.08
CA ASN A 285 -6.85 2.03 -10.25
C ASN A 285 -7.81 0.84 -10.44
N HIS A 286 -7.40 -0.36 -10.03
CA HIS A 286 -8.23 -1.56 -10.14
C HIS A 286 -9.40 -1.62 -9.15
N PHE A 287 -9.54 -0.64 -8.25
CA PHE A 287 -10.69 -0.60 -7.34
C PHE A 287 -11.99 -0.22 -8.09
N GLU A 288 -11.96 0.86 -8.88
CA GLU A 288 -13.11 1.33 -9.67
C GLU A 288 -12.78 1.71 -11.12
N GLY A 289 -11.48 1.78 -11.51
CA GLY A 289 -11.01 2.20 -12.83
C GLY A 289 -10.17 3.47 -12.84
N SER A 290 -10.22 4.31 -11.79
CA SER A 290 -9.44 5.54 -11.67
C SER A 290 -9.19 5.88 -10.21
N ALA A 291 -7.98 5.72 -9.74
CA ALA A 291 -7.65 6.04 -8.35
C ALA A 291 -7.86 7.52 -7.99
N PRO A 292 -7.48 8.51 -8.80
CA PRO A 292 -7.77 9.92 -8.51
C PRO A 292 -9.27 10.21 -8.38
N THR A 293 -10.08 9.70 -9.31
CA THR A 293 -11.52 9.90 -9.28
C THR A 293 -12.18 9.16 -8.12
N THR A 294 -11.68 7.96 -7.75
CA THR A 294 -12.14 7.25 -6.55
C THR A 294 -11.86 8.05 -5.29
N ILE A 295 -10.70 8.71 -5.16
CA ILE A 295 -10.37 9.55 -4.00
C ILE A 295 -11.36 10.73 -3.88
N VAL A 296 -11.73 11.37 -5.00
CA VAL A 296 -12.78 12.41 -5.00
C VAL A 296 -14.11 11.85 -4.48
N ARG A 297 -14.52 10.65 -4.92
CA ARG A 297 -15.75 10.00 -4.46
C ARG A 297 -15.71 9.63 -2.97
N ILE A 298 -14.54 9.22 -2.46
CA ILE A 298 -14.35 8.99 -1.02
C ILE A 298 -14.61 10.27 -0.24
N GLN A 299 -14.06 11.40 -0.70
CA GLN A 299 -14.30 12.70 -0.06
C GLN A 299 -15.79 13.10 -0.09
N GLU A 300 -16.46 12.96 -1.24
CA GLU A 300 -17.89 13.24 -1.38
C GLU A 300 -18.75 12.42 -0.40
N VAL A 301 -18.38 11.16 -0.13
CA VAL A 301 -19.11 10.31 0.83
C VAL A 301 -18.83 10.73 2.28
N LEU A 302 -17.60 11.19 2.60
CA LEU A 302 -17.27 11.69 3.94
C LEU A 302 -17.93 13.03 4.26
N ASP A 303 -18.18 13.87 3.25
CA ASP A 303 -18.78 15.18 3.40
C ASP A 303 -20.33 15.12 3.42
N SER A 304 -20.94 13.94 3.18
CA SER A 304 -22.39 13.76 3.08
C SER A 304 -23.04 13.33 4.40
#